data_f7e8dcc8e7628267023d96fcbcee9df2
#
_entry.id   f7e8dcc8e7628267023d96fcbcee9df2
#
_cell.length_a   1.000
_cell.length_b   1.000
_cell.length_c   1.000
_cell.angle_alpha   90.00
_cell.angle_beta   90.00
_cell.angle_gamma   90.00
#
_symmetry.space_group_name_H-M   'P 1'
#
loop_
_entity.id
_entity.type
_entity.pdbx_description
1 polymer ?
#
loop_
_entity_poly.entity_id
_entity_poly.type
_entity_poly.pdbx_seq_one_letter_code
_entity_poly.pdbx_strand_id
1 'polypeptide(L)'
;MNIEKFDFKSFPMKLSGKVVIYICPKCKHKFEAPLEAVLEFEQDDELNGLPISTPPYTICSKCRFDKCVPMDYKSKRGYHHIYKEE
;
A
#
# COMPACT_ATOMS: atom_id res chain seq x y z
N MET A 1 10.08 -15.22 -6.74
CA MET A 1 9.22 -15.10 -6.55
C MET A 1 8.72 -14.05 -6.94
N ASN A 2 8.26 -13.67 -6.97
CA ASN A 2 7.69 -12.83 -7.75
C ASN A 2 7.09 -11.87 -6.89
N ILE A 3 6.39 -11.07 -7.40
CA ILE A 3 5.84 -10.06 -6.78
C ILE A 3 4.76 -10.45 -5.98
N GLU A 4 4.70 -11.60 -5.65
CA GLU A 4 3.57 -12.10 -5.11
C GLU A 4 3.36 -11.78 -3.74
N LYS A 5 4.09 -10.94 -3.16
CA LYS A 5 3.73 -10.45 -1.87
C LYS A 5 2.33 -9.90 -1.94
N PHE A 6 1.77 -9.72 -3.15
CA PHE A 6 0.42 -9.30 -3.26
C PHE A 6 -0.46 -10.38 -3.81
N ASP A 7 -0.21 -11.62 -3.52
CA ASP A 7 -1.11 -12.68 -3.95
C ASP A 7 -2.30 -12.66 -3.02
N PHE A 8 -3.33 -11.94 -3.41
CA PHE A 8 -4.51 -11.78 -2.59
C PHE A 8 -5.27 -13.10 -2.42
N LYS A 9 -5.05 -14.05 -3.30
CA LYS A 9 -5.78 -15.31 -3.20
C LYS A 9 -5.32 -16.14 -2.03
N SER A 10 -4.07 -15.97 -1.61
CA SER A 10 -3.56 -16.74 -0.48
C SER A 10 -3.58 -15.94 0.81
N PHE A 11 -4.17 -14.73 0.78
CA PHE A 11 -4.22 -13.89 1.95
C PHE A 11 -5.14 -14.56 2.97
N PRO A 12 -4.70 -14.75 4.20
CA PRO A 12 -5.48 -15.54 5.16
C PRO A 12 -6.71 -14.86 5.71
N MET A 13 -6.80 -13.54 5.64
CA MET A 13 -7.92 -12.86 6.25
C MET A 13 -9.04 -12.65 5.24
N LYS A 14 -10.25 -12.51 5.75
CA LYS A 14 -11.39 -12.30 4.90
C LYS A 14 -11.36 -10.87 4.37
N LEU A 15 -11.42 -10.70 3.06
CA LEU A 15 -11.37 -9.39 2.44
C LEU A 15 -12.77 -8.77 2.43
N SER A 16 -12.82 -7.48 2.76
CA SER A 16 -14.09 -6.76 2.84
C SER A 16 -14.55 -6.22 1.50
N GLY A 17 -13.71 -6.29 0.49
CA GLY A 17 -14.00 -5.67 -0.80
C GLY A 17 -13.59 -4.23 -0.90
N LYS A 18 -13.11 -3.63 0.18
CA LYS A 18 -12.61 -2.26 0.12
C LYS A 18 -11.18 -2.24 -0.38
N VAL A 19 -10.86 -1.23 -1.16
CA VAL A 19 -9.52 -1.14 -1.75
C VAL A 19 -8.95 0.24 -1.54
N VAL A 20 -7.62 0.33 -1.62
CA VAL A 20 -6.89 1.58 -1.59
C VAL A 20 -6.19 1.70 -2.93
N ILE A 21 -6.34 2.85 -3.58
CA ILE A 21 -5.70 3.07 -4.86
C ILE A 21 -4.28 3.51 -4.62
N TYR A 22 -3.33 2.80 -5.22
CA TYR A 22 -1.92 3.13 -5.13
C TYR A 22 -1.43 3.66 -6.47
N ILE A 23 -0.37 4.45 -6.44
CA ILE A 23 0.25 4.94 -7.65
C ILE A 23 1.76 4.76 -7.54
N CYS A 24 2.37 4.34 -8.63
CA CYS A 24 3.82 4.28 -8.73
C CYS A 24 4.31 5.67 -9.13
N PRO A 25 5.04 6.37 -8.28
CA PRO A 25 5.50 7.72 -8.65
C PRO A 25 6.51 7.72 -9.79
N LYS A 26 7.10 6.54 -10.08
CA LYS A 26 8.09 6.46 -11.13
C LYS A 26 7.46 6.32 -12.51
N CYS A 27 6.50 5.41 -12.68
CA CYS A 27 5.88 5.18 -13.98
C CYS A 27 4.41 5.61 -14.03
N LYS A 28 3.89 6.11 -12.92
CA LYS A 28 2.51 6.62 -12.84
C LYS A 28 1.45 5.56 -13.02
N HIS A 29 1.79 4.30 -12.88
CA HIS A 29 0.81 3.23 -12.96
C HIS A 29 -0.04 3.21 -11.69
N LYS A 30 -1.35 3.15 -11.85
CA LYS A 30 -2.27 3.08 -10.72
C LYS A 30 -2.81 1.67 -10.59
N PHE A 31 -2.98 1.22 -9.36
CA PHE A 31 -3.49 -0.12 -9.13
C PHE A 31 -4.18 -0.15 -7.76
N GLU A 32 -4.96 -1.20 -7.52
CA GLU A 32 -5.72 -1.34 -6.30
C GLU A 32 -5.05 -2.33 -5.37
N ALA A 33 -5.09 -2.04 -4.08
CA ALA A 33 -4.64 -2.99 -3.06
C ALA A 33 -5.77 -3.16 -2.06
N PRO A 34 -6.05 -4.39 -1.59
CA PRO A 34 -7.10 -4.57 -0.60
C PRO A 34 -6.78 -3.81 0.68
N LEU A 35 -7.82 -3.24 1.27
CA LEU A 35 -7.62 -2.45 2.48
C LEU A 35 -6.97 -3.28 3.58
N GLU A 36 -7.36 -4.55 3.68
CA GLU A 36 -6.80 -5.42 4.73
C GLU A 36 -5.29 -5.60 4.57
N ALA A 37 -4.81 -5.70 3.33
CA ALA A 37 -3.38 -5.83 3.10
C ALA A 37 -2.65 -4.55 3.48
N VAL A 38 -3.25 -3.40 3.16
CA VAL A 38 -2.64 -2.11 3.49
C VAL A 38 -2.55 -1.95 5.00
N LEU A 39 -3.59 -2.35 5.72
CA LEU A 39 -3.58 -2.25 7.19
C LEU A 39 -2.50 -3.13 7.78
N GLU A 40 -2.27 -4.30 7.20
CA GLU A 40 -1.23 -5.18 7.70
C GLU A 40 0.15 -4.62 7.45
N PHE A 41 0.37 -4.03 6.29
CA PHE A 41 1.65 -3.39 5.99
C PHE A 41 1.89 -2.22 6.94
N GLU A 42 0.85 -1.47 7.26
CA GLU A 42 0.99 -0.35 8.18
C GLU A 42 1.35 -0.85 9.57
N GLN A 43 0.76 -1.95 9.99
CA GLN A 43 1.08 -2.53 11.29
C GLN A 43 2.54 -2.95 11.35
N ASP A 44 3.06 -3.54 10.27
CA ASP A 44 4.47 -3.91 10.23
C ASP A 44 5.36 -2.68 10.33
N ASP A 45 5.00 -1.59 9.65
CA ASP A 45 5.77 -0.37 9.71
C ASP A 45 5.79 0.17 11.15
N GLU A 46 4.67 0.10 11.83
CA GLU A 46 4.59 0.57 13.20
C GLU A 46 5.48 -0.26 14.11
N LEU A 47 5.47 -1.57 13.93
CA LEU A 47 6.29 -2.47 14.74
C LEU A 47 7.78 -2.23 14.48
N ASN A 48 8.12 -1.76 13.28
CA ASN A 48 9.51 -1.47 12.94
C ASN A 48 9.91 -0.04 13.30
N GLY A 49 9.03 0.71 13.96
CA GLY A 49 9.38 2.05 14.43
C GLY A 49 9.37 3.14 13.38
N LEU A 50 8.71 2.91 12.26
CA LEU A 50 8.66 3.92 11.21
C LEU A 50 7.71 5.06 11.60
N PRO A 51 7.98 6.29 11.14
CA PRO A 51 7.13 7.43 11.53
C PRO A 51 5.73 7.29 10.97
N ILE A 52 4.77 7.92 11.64
CA ILE A 52 3.38 7.87 11.23
C ILE A 52 3.20 8.47 9.83
N SER A 53 4.09 9.36 9.40
CA SER A 53 3.99 9.98 8.09
C SER A 53 4.52 9.08 6.97
N THR A 54 5.09 7.93 7.30
CA THR A 54 5.56 7.00 6.29
C THR A 54 4.39 6.14 5.82
N PRO A 55 4.02 6.19 4.54
CA PRO A 55 2.91 5.36 4.06
C PRO A 55 3.35 3.91 3.92
N PRO A 56 2.40 2.98 3.94
CA PRO A 56 2.74 1.58 3.66
C PRO A 56 3.05 1.44 2.17
N TYR A 57 4.30 1.17 1.84
CA TYR A 57 4.78 1.08 0.46
C TYR A 57 4.43 -0.27 -0.15
N THR A 58 4.22 -0.28 -1.47
CA THR A 58 4.02 -1.51 -2.22
C THR A 58 4.92 -1.50 -3.44
N ILE A 59 4.93 -2.61 -4.17
CA ILE A 59 5.77 -2.76 -5.35
C ILE A 59 4.90 -2.63 -6.60
N CYS A 60 5.36 -1.83 -7.57
CA CYS A 60 4.67 -1.67 -8.83
C CYS A 60 4.80 -2.94 -9.66
N SER A 61 3.69 -3.44 -10.19
CA SER A 61 3.72 -4.64 -11.01
C SER A 61 4.26 -4.37 -12.40
N LYS A 62 4.37 -3.11 -12.81
CA LYS A 62 4.89 -2.80 -14.13
C LYS A 62 6.37 -2.54 -14.15
N CYS A 63 6.86 -1.65 -13.29
CA CYS A 63 8.27 -1.27 -13.33
C CYS A 63 9.05 -1.75 -12.11
N ARG A 64 8.38 -2.42 -11.20
CA ARG A 64 9.02 -3.00 -10.01
C ARG A 64 9.56 -2.00 -9.02
N PHE A 65 9.18 -0.74 -9.15
CA PHE A 65 9.58 0.27 -8.18
C PHE A 65 8.94 -0.11 -6.84
N ASP A 66 9.70 -0.10 -5.76
CA ASP A 66 9.25 -0.64 -4.49
C ASP A 66 8.75 0.40 -3.49
N LYS A 67 8.47 1.60 -3.95
CA LYS A 67 7.96 2.64 -3.06
C LYS A 67 6.70 3.30 -3.64
N CYS A 68 5.78 2.48 -4.14
CA CYS A 68 4.49 2.98 -4.57
C CYS A 68 3.70 3.41 -3.36
N VAL A 69 2.95 4.50 -3.48
CA VAL A 69 2.27 5.12 -2.36
C VAL A 69 0.76 5.16 -2.59
N PRO A 70 -0.03 5.17 -1.52
CA PRO A 70 -1.47 5.32 -1.67
C PRO A 70 -1.81 6.72 -2.13
N MET A 71 -2.81 6.83 -2.98
CA MET A 71 -3.22 8.15 -3.47
C MET A 71 -4.06 8.89 -2.44
N ASP A 72 -4.89 8.17 -1.68
CA ASP A 72 -5.74 8.80 -0.69
C ASP A 72 -6.07 7.73 0.36
N TYR A 73 -5.33 7.72 1.43
CA TYR A 73 -5.48 6.68 2.44
C TYR A 73 -5.37 7.29 3.83
N LYS A 74 -6.39 7.11 4.64
CA LYS A 74 -6.33 7.57 6.02
C LYS A 74 -5.85 6.42 6.88
N SER A 75 -4.66 6.60 7.45
CA SER A 75 -4.04 5.59 8.27
C SER A 75 -4.84 5.37 9.55
N LYS A 76 -4.84 4.15 10.07
CA LYS A 76 -5.49 3.91 11.34
C LYS A 76 -4.75 4.60 12.47
N ARG A 77 -3.55 5.08 12.24
CA ARG A 77 -2.80 5.88 13.21
C ARG A 77 -3.18 7.36 13.13
N GLY A 78 -4.12 7.71 12.26
CA GLY A 78 -4.64 9.07 12.18
C GLY A 78 -4.03 9.97 11.14
N TYR A 79 -3.05 9.49 10.37
CA TYR A 79 -2.40 10.32 9.36
C TYR A 79 -3.09 10.11 8.01
N HIS A 80 -3.32 11.20 7.27
CA HIS A 80 -3.99 11.09 5.98
C HIS A 80 -2.95 11.23 4.87
N HIS A 81 -2.69 10.14 4.18
CA HIS A 81 -1.71 10.10 3.09
C HIS A 81 -2.41 10.49 1.79
N ILE A 82 -1.97 11.57 1.18
CA ILE A 82 -2.51 12.03 -0.09
C ILE A 82 -1.34 12.22 -1.05
N TYR A 83 -1.42 11.57 -2.21
CA TYR A 83 -0.38 11.71 -3.22
C TYR A 83 -0.67 12.96 -4.05
N LYS A 84 0.31 13.82 -4.17
CA LYS A 84 0.17 15.04 -4.97
C LYS A 84 1.04 14.93 -6.20
N GLU A 85 0.40 15.05 -7.35
CA GLU A 85 1.12 15.00 -8.59
C GLU A 85 1.61 16.38 -8.92
N GLU A 86 2.82 16.52 -9.42
CA GLU A 86 3.37 17.83 -9.79
C GLU A 86 3.33 18.08 -11.25
#